data_7213a4bfadda1b22795f67a160b139ba
#
_entry.id   7213a4bfadda1b22795f67a160b139ba
#
_cell.length_a   1.000
_cell.length_b   1.000
_cell.length_c   1.000
_cell.angle_alpha   90.00
_cell.angle_beta   90.00
_cell.angle_gamma   90.00
#
_symmetry.space_group_name_H-M   'P 1'
#
loop_
_entity.id
_entity.type
_entity.pdbx_description
1 polymer ?
#
loop_
_entity_poly.entity_id
_entity_poly.type
_entity_poly.pdbx_seq_one_letter_code
_entity_poly.pdbx_strand_id
1 'polypeptide(L)'
;LEQELQKTKDARFKFVFTHCSVFLKRMDEPVNYSNFSLPMREKYVRLFQKYGVNAIFAGHLHNNAYGKVGNMEMITIGPVGKVLGTGYQGMNLVKVYPDRFISEFIALNQLPKEVVMSDPAAKTTESMSRVRFKSIRNLVMAGYQGWFNTPEDGAGLGWKHFEKEKEFKPGKCTIDLWPDVSEYEKTYETAFKLPDETPAKVFSSYDASTTDLHFKWMKQYGIDGVFMQRFVVSIRNQKGKDNYNKILNNAVLSAEKYDRAICLMYDLSGMEAGEEDILIRDWKELCEKYKLVSRNNNHYVYHHGKPLVAVWGIGFNDRRKYGYEQVKKIIDFLKSEGCSILVGVPTHWRTLTIDAVSDTRLLELVKQADIVHPWLVGRFDNHTYEPYRKSIEEDIKWCKANGKDYMPVLFPGFSWHNMKKDAPQNMIPRLGGRFFWQQVKGAVDAGAESLYLAMFDEIDEGTAFFKCTNTPPVGESSFITYEGEAPDHYLWLAGEAAKYLRGELRSSRMPVR
;
A
#
# COMPACT_ATOMS: atom_id res chain seq x y z
N LEU A 1 -14.90 -6.27 49.28
CA LEU A 1 -14.77 -6.06 47.82
C LEU A 1 -16.15 -6.00 47.16
N GLU A 2 -17.03 -7.02 47.31
CA GLU A 2 -18.34 -7.02 46.66
C GLU A 2 -19.21 -5.82 47.10
N GLN A 3 -19.21 -5.49 48.39
CA GLN A 3 -19.91 -4.32 48.90
C GLN A 3 -19.41 -3.00 48.26
N GLU A 4 -18.12 -2.86 48.04
CA GLU A 4 -17.54 -1.66 47.38
C GLU A 4 -17.92 -1.61 45.91
N LEU A 5 -17.91 -2.76 45.22
CA LEU A 5 -18.37 -2.85 43.82
C LEU A 5 -19.87 -2.51 43.70
N GLN A 6 -20.67 -2.89 44.71
CA GLN A 6 -22.10 -2.53 44.78
C GLN A 6 -22.32 -1.04 44.95
N LYS A 7 -21.53 -0.37 45.79
CA LYS A 7 -21.62 1.09 45.99
C LYS A 7 -21.29 1.87 44.71
N THR A 8 -20.43 1.31 43.89
CA THR A 8 -19.96 1.94 42.63
C THR A 8 -20.71 1.44 41.40
N LYS A 9 -21.88 0.80 41.55
CA LYS A 9 -22.63 0.16 40.44
C LYS A 9 -22.89 1.12 39.26
N ASP A 10 -23.13 2.39 39.54
CA ASP A 10 -23.47 3.43 38.56
C ASP A 10 -22.23 4.13 37.98
N ALA A 11 -21.03 3.79 38.44
CA ALA A 11 -19.80 4.35 37.90
C ALA A 11 -19.58 3.85 36.46
N ARG A 12 -19.30 4.78 35.53
CA ARG A 12 -19.11 4.49 34.10
C ARG A 12 -17.92 3.56 33.86
N PHE A 13 -16.80 3.80 34.54
CA PHE A 13 -15.61 2.95 34.50
C PHE A 13 -15.23 2.51 35.92
N LYS A 14 -14.89 1.22 36.04
CA LYS A 14 -14.44 0.60 37.27
C LYS A 14 -13.09 -0.07 37.03
N PHE A 15 -12.12 0.31 37.80
CA PHE A 15 -10.76 -0.25 37.76
C PHE A 15 -10.46 -0.92 39.10
N VAL A 16 -9.86 -2.12 38.99
CA VAL A 16 -9.40 -2.87 40.16
C VAL A 16 -7.88 -2.89 40.16
N PHE A 17 -7.27 -2.63 41.29
CA PHE A 17 -5.83 -2.73 41.47
C PHE A 17 -5.51 -3.88 42.41
N THR A 18 -4.59 -4.73 42.01
CA THR A 18 -4.16 -5.90 42.80
C THR A 18 -2.66 -6.08 42.66
N HIS A 19 -2.02 -6.74 43.67
CA HIS A 19 -0.60 -7.02 43.58
C HIS A 19 -0.31 -8.09 42.52
N CYS A 20 -0.95 -9.27 42.62
CA CYS A 20 -0.80 -10.36 41.67
C CYS A 20 -1.89 -10.33 40.60
N SER A 21 -1.55 -10.72 39.40
CA SER A 21 -2.49 -10.81 38.29
C SER A 21 -3.53 -11.91 38.50
N VAL A 22 -4.78 -11.65 38.16
CA VAL A 22 -5.81 -12.70 38.17
C VAL A 22 -5.45 -13.78 37.15
N PHE A 23 -5.05 -13.37 35.95
CA PHE A 23 -4.40 -14.17 34.90
C PHE A 23 -3.45 -13.24 34.12
N LEU A 24 -2.48 -13.80 33.38
CA LEU A 24 -1.51 -12.99 32.62
C LEU A 24 -1.97 -12.76 31.18
N LYS A 25 -2.40 -13.81 30.50
CA LYS A 25 -2.82 -13.78 29.10
C LYS A 25 -4.19 -14.41 28.86
N ARG A 26 -4.48 -15.55 29.52
CA ARG A 26 -5.71 -16.32 29.33
C ARG A 26 -6.22 -16.89 30.65
N MET A 27 -7.54 -17.02 30.75
CA MET A 27 -8.19 -17.58 31.93
C MET A 27 -7.75 -19.03 32.26
N ASP A 28 -7.50 -19.82 31.21
CA ASP A 28 -7.15 -21.24 31.27
C ASP A 28 -5.63 -21.51 31.30
N GLU A 29 -4.81 -20.47 31.39
CA GLU A 29 -3.34 -20.64 31.47
C GLU A 29 -2.90 -21.39 32.74
N PRO A 30 -1.75 -22.08 32.73
CA PRO A 30 -1.22 -22.74 33.90
C PRO A 30 -1.07 -21.82 35.12
N VAL A 31 -1.34 -22.35 36.29
CA VAL A 31 -1.11 -21.63 37.56
C VAL A 31 0.41 -21.51 37.77
N ASN A 32 0.86 -20.30 38.11
CA ASN A 32 2.24 -20.04 38.44
C ASN A 32 2.33 -19.00 39.58
N TYR A 33 3.55 -18.62 39.97
CA TYR A 33 3.80 -17.67 41.06
C TYR A 33 3.16 -16.30 40.83
N SER A 34 2.91 -15.90 39.59
CA SER A 34 2.46 -14.55 39.23
C SER A 34 0.96 -14.44 38.92
N ASN A 35 0.19 -15.52 39.04
CA ASN A 35 -1.24 -15.50 38.76
C ASN A 35 -2.05 -16.30 39.81
N PHE A 36 -3.36 -16.07 39.86
CA PHE A 36 -4.24 -16.75 40.80
C PHE A 36 -4.47 -18.21 40.42
N SER A 37 -4.81 -19.05 41.44
CA SER A 37 -5.29 -20.41 41.19
C SER A 37 -6.58 -20.41 40.39
N LEU A 38 -6.86 -21.48 39.60
CA LEU A 38 -8.04 -21.55 38.73
C LEU A 38 -9.37 -21.28 39.46
N PRO A 39 -9.65 -21.84 40.65
CA PRO A 39 -10.89 -21.56 41.36
C PRO A 39 -11.01 -20.07 41.79
N MET A 40 -9.89 -19.44 42.13
CA MET A 40 -9.88 -18.02 42.48
C MET A 40 -10.06 -17.15 41.24
N ARG A 41 -9.45 -17.49 40.09
CA ARG A 41 -9.67 -16.76 38.82
C ARG A 41 -11.17 -16.75 38.48
N GLU A 42 -11.80 -17.89 38.46
CA GLU A 42 -13.23 -18.00 38.13
C GLU A 42 -14.10 -17.19 39.08
N LYS A 43 -13.83 -17.27 40.38
CA LYS A 43 -14.57 -16.54 41.40
C LYS A 43 -14.46 -15.00 41.18
N TYR A 44 -13.24 -14.49 41.04
CA TYR A 44 -13.03 -13.04 40.91
C TYR A 44 -13.44 -12.51 39.54
N VAL A 45 -13.20 -13.23 38.46
CA VAL A 45 -13.64 -12.82 37.12
C VAL A 45 -15.17 -12.74 37.05
N ARG A 46 -15.89 -13.74 37.58
CA ARG A 46 -17.38 -13.69 37.64
C ARG A 46 -17.86 -12.51 38.47
N LEU A 47 -17.23 -12.24 39.61
CA LEU A 47 -17.57 -11.09 40.45
C LEU A 47 -17.35 -9.78 39.71
N PHE A 48 -16.20 -9.59 39.08
CA PHE A 48 -15.86 -8.37 38.37
C PHE A 48 -16.75 -8.16 37.14
N GLN A 49 -17.06 -9.20 36.39
CA GLN A 49 -18.01 -9.13 35.28
C GLN A 49 -19.42 -8.77 35.74
N LYS A 50 -19.90 -9.36 36.85
CA LYS A 50 -21.21 -9.03 37.46
C LYS A 50 -21.37 -7.54 37.75
N TYR A 51 -20.30 -6.90 38.19
CA TYR A 51 -20.32 -5.46 38.56
C TYR A 51 -19.75 -4.54 37.47
N GLY A 52 -19.45 -5.07 36.27
CA GLY A 52 -19.01 -4.28 35.13
C GLY A 52 -17.63 -3.64 35.30
N VAL A 53 -16.68 -4.36 35.90
CA VAL A 53 -15.28 -3.92 35.96
C VAL A 53 -14.70 -3.89 34.55
N ASN A 54 -14.04 -2.80 34.17
CA ASN A 54 -13.49 -2.55 32.85
C ASN A 54 -12.04 -3.04 32.73
N ALA A 55 -11.22 -2.83 33.76
CA ALA A 55 -9.84 -3.30 33.77
C ALA A 55 -9.35 -3.66 35.19
N ILE A 56 -8.43 -4.62 35.23
CA ILE A 56 -7.66 -4.99 36.42
C ILE A 56 -6.21 -4.66 36.14
N PHE A 57 -5.61 -3.84 37.00
CA PHE A 57 -4.20 -3.50 36.95
C PHE A 57 -3.44 -4.26 38.02
N ALA A 58 -2.35 -4.92 37.64
CA ALA A 58 -1.52 -5.71 38.57
C ALA A 58 -0.03 -5.50 38.30
N GLY A 59 0.78 -5.80 39.29
CA GLY A 59 2.25 -5.83 39.22
C GLY A 59 2.80 -7.23 39.35
N HIS A 60 3.66 -7.46 40.35
CA HIS A 60 4.25 -8.73 40.77
C HIS A 60 5.12 -9.48 39.75
N LEU A 61 4.69 -9.57 38.49
CA LEU A 61 5.42 -10.28 37.42
C LEU A 61 6.77 -9.62 37.10
N HIS A 62 6.97 -8.37 37.46
CA HIS A 62 8.14 -7.56 37.07
C HIS A 62 8.37 -7.48 35.56
N ASN A 63 7.32 -7.66 34.79
CA ASN A 63 7.28 -7.54 33.34
C ASN A 63 5.84 -7.18 32.89
N ASN A 64 5.69 -6.77 31.65
CA ASN A 64 4.38 -6.47 31.10
C ASN A 64 3.67 -7.74 30.61
N ALA A 65 2.38 -7.85 30.89
CA ALA A 65 1.50 -8.84 30.29
C ALA A 65 0.10 -8.26 30.07
N TYR A 66 -0.61 -8.76 29.07
CA TYR A 66 -1.96 -8.34 28.74
C TYR A 66 -2.83 -9.53 28.43
N GLY A 67 -4.05 -9.55 28.96
CA GLY A 67 -5.08 -10.51 28.67
C GLY A 67 -6.47 -9.86 28.68
N LYS A 68 -7.47 -10.55 28.17
CA LYS A 68 -8.85 -10.07 28.10
C LYS A 68 -9.83 -11.20 28.29
N VAL A 69 -10.93 -10.92 28.99
CA VAL A 69 -12.06 -11.84 29.14
C VAL A 69 -13.38 -11.07 29.02
N GLY A 70 -14.15 -11.34 27.97
CA GLY A 70 -15.28 -10.48 27.61
C GLY A 70 -14.79 -9.06 27.30
N ASN A 71 -15.39 -8.06 27.98
CA ASN A 71 -15.00 -6.66 27.86
C ASN A 71 -14.00 -6.19 28.94
N MET A 72 -13.59 -7.09 29.85
CA MET A 72 -12.69 -6.76 30.94
C MET A 72 -11.24 -7.05 30.57
N GLU A 73 -10.36 -6.08 30.77
CA GLU A 73 -8.93 -6.17 30.50
C GLU A 73 -8.13 -6.54 31.74
N MET A 74 -7.14 -7.43 31.61
CA MET A 74 -6.14 -7.75 32.62
C MET A 74 -4.81 -7.17 32.19
N ILE A 75 -4.34 -6.13 32.88
CA ILE A 75 -3.14 -5.37 32.54
C ILE A 75 -2.11 -5.57 33.64
N THR A 76 -1.07 -6.34 33.34
CA THR A 76 0.08 -6.51 34.26
C THR A 76 1.17 -5.54 33.85
N ILE A 77 1.62 -4.73 34.81
CA ILE A 77 2.50 -3.58 34.55
C ILE A 77 3.92 -3.95 34.99
N GLY A 78 4.89 -3.68 34.11
CA GLY A 78 6.31 -3.79 34.41
C GLY A 78 6.74 -2.82 35.53
N PRO A 79 7.85 -3.10 36.19
CA PRO A 79 8.29 -2.33 37.37
C PRO A 79 8.92 -1.00 36.96
N VAL A 80 8.88 -0.03 37.88
CA VAL A 80 9.71 1.18 37.81
C VAL A 80 11.17 0.84 38.20
N GLY A 81 11.35 -0.16 39.09
CA GLY A 81 12.65 -0.61 39.57
C GLY A 81 13.22 -1.78 38.76
N LYS A 82 13.54 -2.89 39.43
CA LYS A 82 14.20 -4.05 38.82
C LYS A 82 13.25 -4.86 37.93
N VAL A 83 13.59 -4.99 36.65
CA VAL A 83 12.93 -5.87 35.67
C VAL A 83 13.43 -7.31 35.84
N LEU A 84 12.55 -8.29 35.66
CA LEU A 84 12.89 -9.71 35.55
C LEU A 84 12.69 -10.16 34.09
N GLY A 85 13.74 -10.60 33.44
CA GLY A 85 13.74 -10.98 32.02
C GLY A 85 14.01 -9.81 31.07
N THR A 86 13.34 -9.80 29.92
CA THR A 86 13.60 -8.87 28.79
C THR A 86 12.68 -7.64 28.76
N GLY A 87 11.98 -7.32 29.82
CA GLY A 87 11.08 -6.17 29.90
C GLY A 87 11.78 -4.81 30.01
N TYR A 88 10.97 -3.76 30.12
CA TYR A 88 11.44 -2.37 30.33
C TYR A 88 10.92 -1.83 31.66
N GLN A 89 11.68 -0.92 32.28
CA GLN A 89 11.22 -0.11 33.40
C GLN A 89 10.24 0.96 32.89
N GLY A 90 9.10 1.14 33.54
CA GLY A 90 8.11 2.09 33.09
C GLY A 90 6.86 2.17 33.98
N MET A 91 5.88 2.85 33.48
CA MET A 91 4.56 3.03 34.10
C MET A 91 3.45 2.95 33.08
N ASN A 92 2.22 2.66 33.52
CA ASN A 92 1.05 2.82 32.67
C ASN A 92 0.43 4.19 32.88
N LEU A 93 0.20 4.89 31.77
CA LEU A 93 -0.63 6.06 31.70
C LEU A 93 -2.05 5.66 31.30
N VAL A 94 -3.02 5.89 32.16
CA VAL A 94 -4.43 5.62 31.86
C VAL A 94 -5.16 6.94 31.61
N LYS A 95 -5.67 7.12 30.40
CA LYS A 95 -6.51 8.26 30.02
C LYS A 95 -7.97 7.82 30.00
N VAL A 96 -8.81 8.47 30.78
CA VAL A 96 -10.24 8.15 30.87
C VAL A 96 -11.04 9.24 30.16
N TYR A 97 -11.84 8.85 29.19
CA TYR A 97 -12.72 9.70 28.40
C TYR A 97 -14.19 9.46 28.76
N PRO A 98 -15.12 10.29 28.30
CA PRO A 98 -16.53 10.06 28.56
C PRO A 98 -17.11 8.71 28.13
N ASP A 99 -16.54 8.06 27.12
CA ASP A 99 -17.05 6.83 26.48
C ASP A 99 -16.09 5.63 26.57
N ARG A 100 -14.81 5.85 26.90
CA ARG A 100 -13.77 4.82 26.95
C ARG A 100 -12.61 5.19 27.85
N PHE A 101 -11.71 4.23 28.08
CA PHE A 101 -10.38 4.47 28.62
C PHE A 101 -9.30 3.90 27.70
N ILE A 102 -8.11 4.42 27.79
CA ILE A 102 -6.90 3.96 27.08
C ILE A 102 -5.81 3.78 28.12
N SER A 103 -5.16 2.62 28.12
CA SER A 103 -4.01 2.32 28.96
C SER A 103 -2.79 2.09 28.09
N GLU A 104 -1.72 2.85 28.34
CA GLU A 104 -0.49 2.84 27.55
C GLU A 104 0.71 2.68 28.49
N PHE A 105 1.59 1.69 28.21
CA PHE A 105 2.84 1.55 28.93
C PHE A 105 3.87 2.54 28.39
N ILE A 106 4.45 3.35 29.27
CA ILE A 106 5.49 4.32 28.93
C ILE A 106 6.79 3.92 29.64
N ALA A 107 7.83 3.66 28.87
CA ALA A 107 9.15 3.39 29.42
C ALA A 107 9.73 4.64 30.10
N LEU A 108 10.50 4.46 31.20
CA LEU A 108 11.04 5.59 31.97
C LEU A 108 11.90 6.56 31.15
N ASN A 109 12.57 6.07 30.11
CA ASN A 109 13.38 6.89 29.20
C ASN A 109 12.52 7.60 28.12
N GLN A 110 11.22 7.41 28.11
CA GLN A 110 10.24 7.98 27.14
C GLN A 110 9.14 8.77 27.83
N LEU A 111 9.33 9.15 29.09
CA LEU A 111 8.29 9.90 29.83
C LEU A 111 8.01 11.23 29.12
N PRO A 112 6.74 11.52 28.79
CA PRO A 112 6.36 12.80 28.21
C PRO A 112 6.51 13.92 29.24
N LYS A 113 6.95 15.10 28.80
CA LYS A 113 7.03 16.29 29.66
C LYS A 113 5.64 16.77 30.11
N GLU A 114 4.63 16.53 29.28
CA GLU A 114 3.24 16.89 29.56
C GLU A 114 2.31 15.77 29.09
N VAL A 115 1.28 15.50 29.86
CA VAL A 115 0.20 14.58 29.49
C VAL A 115 -0.93 15.41 28.89
N VAL A 116 -1.03 15.38 27.55
CA VAL A 116 -2.14 16.04 26.87
C VAL A 116 -3.33 15.09 26.81
N MET A 117 -4.46 15.51 27.38
CA MET A 117 -5.76 14.84 27.31
C MET A 117 -6.41 15.11 25.94
N SER A 118 -5.71 14.81 24.85
CA SER A 118 -6.30 14.82 23.52
C SER A 118 -6.98 13.48 23.28
N ASP A 119 -8.26 13.52 22.95
CA ASP A 119 -9.02 12.33 22.57
C ASP A 119 -8.50 11.78 21.23
N PRO A 120 -7.89 10.58 21.17
CA PRO A 120 -7.44 10.00 19.90
C PRO A 120 -8.60 9.79 18.92
N ALA A 121 -9.84 9.53 19.41
CA ALA A 121 -10.99 9.39 18.52
C ALA A 121 -11.53 10.77 18.06
N ALA A 122 -11.48 11.79 18.92
CA ALA A 122 -11.77 13.17 18.50
C ALA A 122 -10.74 13.63 17.46
N LYS A 123 -9.45 13.30 17.66
CA LYS A 123 -8.40 13.53 16.66
C LYS A 123 -8.66 12.74 15.37
N THR A 124 -9.14 11.52 15.47
CA THR A 124 -9.46 10.69 14.31
C THR A 124 -10.67 11.24 13.55
N THR A 125 -11.72 11.67 14.26
CA THR A 125 -12.93 12.25 13.64
C THR A 125 -12.65 13.61 13.01
N GLU A 126 -11.92 14.49 13.66
CA GLU A 126 -11.51 15.79 13.13
C GLU A 126 -10.47 15.66 12.00
N SER A 127 -9.56 14.68 12.11
CA SER A 127 -8.64 14.30 11.05
C SER A 127 -9.38 13.76 9.82
N MET A 128 -10.36 12.88 10.03
CA MET A 128 -11.14 12.29 8.93
C MET A 128 -12.07 13.29 8.24
N SER A 129 -12.50 14.39 8.89
CA SER A 129 -13.26 15.45 8.24
C SER A 129 -12.44 16.17 7.14
N ARG A 130 -11.13 16.26 7.30
CA ARG A 130 -10.20 16.90 6.35
C ARG A 130 -9.65 15.97 5.28
N VAL A 131 -9.73 14.63 5.47
CA VAL A 131 -9.27 13.66 4.47
C VAL A 131 -10.15 13.74 3.24
N ARG A 132 -9.53 13.96 2.09
CA ARG A 132 -10.20 14.09 0.79
C ARG A 132 -10.64 12.73 0.25
N PHE A 133 -9.78 11.72 0.32
CA PHE A 133 -10.00 10.38 -0.21
C PHE A 133 -10.17 9.38 0.94
N LYS A 134 -11.43 9.15 1.34
CA LYS A 134 -11.80 8.35 2.53
C LYS A 134 -11.94 6.85 2.24
N SER A 135 -11.91 6.46 0.98
CA SER A 135 -11.99 5.09 0.49
C SER A 135 -11.38 5.00 -0.91
N ILE A 136 -10.98 3.79 -1.32
CA ILE A 136 -10.64 3.50 -2.71
C ILE A 136 -11.87 3.38 -3.62
N ARG A 137 -13.08 3.26 -3.07
CA ARG A 137 -14.30 3.06 -3.84
C ARG A 137 -14.57 4.23 -4.79
N ASN A 138 -14.95 3.90 -6.01
CA ASN A 138 -15.14 4.82 -7.12
C ASN A 138 -13.88 5.55 -7.59
N LEU A 139 -12.68 5.09 -7.17
CA LEU A 139 -11.41 5.63 -7.65
C LEU A 139 -10.82 4.76 -8.76
N VAL A 140 -10.28 5.44 -9.76
CA VAL A 140 -9.38 4.87 -10.76
C VAL A 140 -7.98 5.43 -10.49
N MET A 141 -7.11 4.58 -9.97
CA MET A 141 -5.76 4.96 -9.57
C MET A 141 -4.72 4.21 -10.39
N ALA A 142 -3.64 4.87 -10.72
CA ALA A 142 -2.55 4.25 -11.48
C ALA A 142 -1.36 3.89 -10.58
N GLY A 143 -0.65 2.81 -10.89
CA GLY A 143 0.68 2.59 -10.35
C GLY A 143 1.64 3.63 -10.95
N TYR A 144 2.49 4.22 -10.12
CA TYR A 144 3.47 5.22 -10.52
C TYR A 144 4.86 4.74 -10.08
N GLN A 145 5.70 4.41 -11.07
CA GLN A 145 7.02 3.85 -10.83
C GLN A 145 8.01 4.92 -10.32
N GLY A 146 8.07 6.07 -11.02
CA GLY A 146 8.94 7.15 -10.62
C GLY A 146 10.42 6.75 -10.57
N TRP A 147 10.88 5.88 -11.45
CA TRP A 147 12.22 5.27 -11.36
C TRP A 147 13.19 5.64 -12.47
N PHE A 148 12.74 6.43 -13.46
CA PHE A 148 13.56 6.86 -14.58
C PHE A 148 14.48 8.01 -14.20
N ASN A 149 15.79 7.81 -14.31
CA ASN A 149 16.79 8.85 -14.05
C ASN A 149 17.69 9.07 -15.27
N THR A 150 18.32 10.24 -15.33
CA THR A 150 19.30 10.60 -16.33
C THR A 150 20.62 11.04 -15.66
N PRO A 151 21.76 11.00 -16.34
CA PRO A 151 23.05 11.41 -15.74
C PRO A 151 23.06 12.85 -15.22
N GLU A 152 22.28 13.73 -15.84
CA GLU A 152 22.29 15.18 -15.60
C GLU A 152 21.12 15.67 -14.72
N ASP A 153 20.28 14.77 -14.21
CA ASP A 153 19.11 15.14 -13.38
C ASP A 153 19.46 15.57 -11.96
N GLY A 154 20.70 15.30 -11.53
CA GLY A 154 21.19 15.60 -10.19
C GLY A 154 21.00 14.48 -9.16
N ALA A 155 20.32 13.36 -9.50
CA ALA A 155 20.22 12.19 -8.63
C ALA A 155 21.54 11.39 -8.61
N GLY A 156 22.33 11.50 -9.66
CA GLY A 156 23.59 10.79 -9.86
C GLY A 156 23.41 9.29 -10.02
N LEU A 157 22.25 8.83 -10.52
CA LEU A 157 21.91 7.42 -10.74
C LEU A 157 22.17 6.95 -12.18
N GLY A 158 22.60 7.86 -13.08
CA GLY A 158 22.81 7.55 -14.49
C GLY A 158 21.49 7.34 -15.24
N TRP A 159 21.53 6.60 -16.33
CA TRP A 159 20.35 6.26 -17.16
C TRP A 159 19.51 5.16 -16.53
N LYS A 160 19.17 5.27 -15.24
CA LYS A 160 18.44 4.24 -14.52
C LYS A 160 17.09 3.95 -15.19
N HIS A 161 16.76 2.67 -15.37
CA HIS A 161 15.59 2.13 -16.07
C HIS A 161 15.48 2.48 -17.56
N PHE A 162 16.39 3.27 -18.11
CA PHE A 162 16.56 3.41 -19.56
C PHE A 162 17.65 2.48 -20.11
N GLU A 163 18.70 2.29 -19.30
CA GLU A 163 19.95 1.64 -19.69
C GLU A 163 19.87 0.11 -19.75
N LYS A 164 20.60 -0.45 -20.72
CA LYS A 164 20.96 -1.87 -20.73
C LYS A 164 22.48 -1.98 -20.68
N GLU A 165 22.99 -2.84 -19.79
CA GLU A 165 24.44 -3.01 -19.60
C GLU A 165 25.17 -1.67 -19.28
N LYS A 166 24.54 -0.79 -18.53
CA LYS A 166 25.04 0.54 -18.15
C LYS A 166 25.18 1.53 -19.31
N GLU A 167 24.56 1.27 -20.45
CA GLU A 167 24.53 2.16 -21.60
C GLU A 167 23.10 2.44 -22.05
N PHE A 168 22.82 3.65 -22.49
CA PHE A 168 21.56 4.03 -23.13
C PHE A 168 21.84 4.63 -24.51
N LYS A 169 21.80 3.77 -25.53
CA LYS A 169 22.06 4.09 -26.93
C LYS A 169 21.35 3.08 -27.85
N PRO A 170 21.28 3.33 -29.17
CA PRO A 170 20.75 2.35 -30.12
C PRO A 170 21.37 0.95 -29.93
N GLY A 171 20.51 -0.09 -29.87
CA GLY A 171 20.89 -1.47 -29.56
C GLY A 171 21.04 -1.77 -28.04
N LYS A 172 21.07 -0.76 -27.18
CA LYS A 172 21.22 -0.92 -25.72
C LYS A 172 20.25 -0.01 -24.96
N CYS A 173 19.02 -0.48 -24.80
CA CYS A 173 17.99 0.16 -23.96
C CYS A 173 17.08 -0.90 -23.34
N THR A 174 16.27 -0.49 -22.38
CA THR A 174 15.26 -1.35 -21.76
C THR A 174 13.85 -0.96 -22.16
N ILE A 175 13.63 0.28 -22.61
CA ILE A 175 12.29 0.82 -22.88
C ILE A 175 11.76 0.32 -24.24
N ASP A 176 10.46 0.01 -24.29
CA ASP A 176 9.76 -0.41 -25.51
C ASP A 176 8.80 0.67 -26.05
N LEU A 177 8.44 1.67 -25.23
CA LEU A 177 7.73 2.87 -25.65
C LEU A 177 8.64 4.09 -25.50
N TRP A 178 8.50 5.08 -26.43
CA TRP A 178 9.21 6.35 -26.32
C TRP A 178 8.27 7.44 -25.82
N PRO A 179 8.64 8.19 -24.75
CA PRO A 179 7.78 9.23 -24.19
C PRO A 179 7.61 10.39 -25.18
N ASP A 180 6.39 10.95 -25.22
CA ASP A 180 6.18 12.27 -25.85
C ASP A 180 6.59 13.36 -24.87
N VAL A 181 7.73 13.99 -25.15
CA VAL A 181 8.30 15.00 -24.24
C VAL A 181 7.94 16.44 -24.62
N SER A 182 6.97 16.65 -25.52
CA SER A 182 6.61 17.97 -26.04
C SER A 182 6.10 18.97 -24.99
N GLU A 183 5.50 18.46 -23.90
CA GLU A 183 4.99 19.30 -22.79
C GLU A 183 5.93 19.34 -21.57
N TYR A 184 7.04 18.60 -21.58
CA TYR A 184 7.97 18.60 -20.45
C TYR A 184 8.80 19.88 -20.44
N GLU A 185 8.85 20.53 -19.29
CA GLU A 185 9.68 21.72 -19.07
C GLU A 185 11.17 21.39 -19.16
N LYS A 186 11.55 20.20 -18.68
CA LYS A 186 12.93 19.74 -18.63
C LYS A 186 13.06 18.38 -19.32
N THR A 187 13.98 18.30 -20.27
CA THR A 187 14.25 17.10 -21.06
C THR A 187 15.75 16.88 -21.19
N TYR A 188 16.14 15.65 -21.52
CA TYR A 188 17.53 15.22 -21.62
C TYR A 188 17.79 14.57 -22.97
N GLU A 189 18.83 15.05 -23.68
CA GLU A 189 19.23 14.49 -24.97
C GLU A 189 19.84 13.11 -24.80
N THR A 190 19.58 12.26 -25.77
CA THR A 190 20.08 10.87 -25.80
C THR A 190 20.95 10.63 -27.01
N ALA A 191 21.60 9.47 -27.07
CA ALA A 191 22.30 9.01 -28.26
C ALA A 191 21.37 8.53 -29.40
N PHE A 192 20.07 8.49 -29.16
CA PHE A 192 19.07 8.11 -30.17
C PHE A 192 18.73 9.29 -31.07
N LYS A 193 18.34 9.00 -32.30
CA LYS A 193 17.91 9.99 -33.28
C LYS A 193 16.49 9.75 -33.74
N LEU A 194 15.73 10.84 -33.89
CA LEU A 194 14.43 10.84 -34.52
C LEU A 194 14.56 10.66 -36.05
N PRO A 195 13.45 10.38 -36.78
CA PRO A 195 13.50 10.23 -38.24
C PRO A 195 14.06 11.45 -39.02
N ASP A 196 14.02 12.63 -38.42
CA ASP A 196 14.58 13.88 -38.97
C ASP A 196 16.03 14.12 -38.57
N GLU A 197 16.74 13.11 -38.04
CA GLU A 197 18.12 13.16 -37.55
C GLU A 197 18.38 14.01 -36.32
N THR A 198 17.35 14.62 -35.72
CA THR A 198 17.50 15.39 -34.48
C THR A 198 17.68 14.43 -33.27
N PRO A 199 18.42 14.85 -32.21
CA PRO A 199 18.56 14.06 -31.00
C PRO A 199 17.19 13.79 -30.35
N ALA A 200 16.89 12.53 -30.07
CA ALA A 200 15.72 12.15 -29.31
C ALA A 200 15.93 12.45 -27.82
N LYS A 201 14.87 12.91 -27.14
CA LYS A 201 14.92 13.34 -25.74
C LYS A 201 14.02 12.46 -24.86
N VAL A 202 14.38 12.39 -23.58
CA VAL A 202 13.60 11.74 -22.53
C VAL A 202 13.44 12.65 -21.32
N PHE A 203 12.64 12.23 -20.36
CA PHE A 203 12.41 12.92 -19.08
C PHE A 203 13.22 12.29 -17.95
N SER A 204 13.25 12.93 -16.77
CA SER A 204 13.64 12.29 -15.51
C SER A 204 12.50 12.37 -14.50
N SER A 205 12.23 11.27 -13.79
CA SER A 205 11.29 11.22 -12.68
C SER A 205 11.75 12.08 -11.48
N TYR A 206 13.05 12.38 -11.39
CA TYR A 206 13.64 13.18 -10.32
C TYR A 206 13.27 14.66 -10.40
N ASP A 207 12.87 15.14 -11.57
CA ASP A 207 12.49 16.53 -11.78
C ASP A 207 11.09 16.81 -11.22
N ALA A 208 10.97 17.90 -10.46
CA ALA A 208 9.67 18.29 -9.90
C ALA A 208 8.65 18.67 -10.98
N SER A 209 9.11 19.28 -12.09
CA SER A 209 8.27 19.62 -13.24
C SER A 209 7.69 18.39 -13.94
N THR A 210 8.42 17.27 -13.97
CA THR A 210 7.92 15.99 -14.50
C THR A 210 6.73 15.48 -13.68
N THR A 211 6.89 15.40 -12.35
CA THR A 211 5.82 14.96 -11.46
C THR A 211 4.62 15.93 -11.52
N ASP A 212 4.87 17.24 -11.54
CA ASP A 212 3.82 18.26 -11.68
C ASP A 212 3.01 18.07 -12.97
N LEU A 213 3.68 17.86 -14.11
CA LEU A 213 3.04 17.60 -15.39
C LEU A 213 2.20 16.32 -15.38
N HIS A 214 2.71 15.24 -14.80
CA HIS A 214 2.01 13.97 -14.71
C HIS A 214 0.71 14.10 -13.90
N PHE A 215 0.74 14.79 -12.76
CA PHE A 215 -0.46 15.03 -11.96
C PHE A 215 -1.43 16.02 -12.62
N LYS A 216 -0.93 16.98 -13.38
CA LYS A 216 -1.74 17.85 -14.26
C LYS A 216 -2.51 17.00 -15.29
N TRP A 217 -1.84 16.06 -15.96
CA TRP A 217 -2.51 15.13 -16.88
C TRP A 217 -3.55 14.26 -16.17
N MET A 218 -3.24 13.71 -15.00
CA MET A 218 -4.24 12.95 -14.22
C MET A 218 -5.50 13.80 -13.93
N LYS A 219 -5.32 15.05 -13.54
CA LYS A 219 -6.45 15.99 -13.35
C LYS A 219 -7.23 16.22 -14.63
N GLN A 220 -6.52 16.48 -15.72
CA GLN A 220 -7.09 16.82 -17.02
C GLN A 220 -7.91 15.66 -17.60
N TYR A 221 -7.43 14.44 -17.46
CA TYR A 221 -8.03 13.25 -18.04
C TYR A 221 -8.89 12.44 -17.06
N GLY A 222 -8.98 12.79 -15.79
CA GLY A 222 -9.90 12.18 -14.82
C GLY A 222 -9.37 10.92 -14.14
N ILE A 223 -8.04 10.72 -14.10
CA ILE A 223 -7.40 9.71 -13.25
C ILE A 223 -7.36 10.26 -11.83
N ASP A 224 -7.85 9.50 -10.85
CA ASP A 224 -8.06 10.02 -9.49
C ASP A 224 -6.78 10.18 -8.68
N GLY A 225 -5.73 9.42 -8.99
CA GLY A 225 -4.45 9.50 -8.31
C GLY A 225 -3.56 8.30 -8.56
N VAL A 226 -2.59 8.10 -7.65
CA VAL A 226 -1.54 7.10 -7.84
C VAL A 226 -1.26 6.28 -6.59
N PHE A 227 -0.78 5.05 -6.84
CA PHE A 227 0.01 4.27 -5.91
C PHE A 227 1.49 4.51 -6.22
N MET A 228 2.17 5.25 -5.34
CA MET A 228 3.61 5.52 -5.47
C MET A 228 4.40 4.28 -5.12
N GLN A 229 5.06 3.70 -6.12
CA GLN A 229 5.88 2.51 -5.95
C GLN A 229 7.13 2.81 -5.11
N ARG A 230 7.45 1.89 -4.20
CA ARG A 230 8.59 2.01 -3.31
C ARG A 230 9.24 0.64 -3.10
N PHE A 231 10.22 0.34 -3.94
CA PHE A 231 10.93 -0.94 -3.91
C PHE A 231 11.83 -1.02 -2.69
N VAL A 232 11.70 -2.07 -1.88
CA VAL A 232 12.56 -2.30 -0.70
C VAL A 232 14.02 -2.35 -1.10
N VAL A 233 14.33 -3.00 -2.22
CA VAL A 233 15.70 -3.09 -2.76
C VAL A 233 16.30 -1.74 -3.14
N SER A 234 15.48 -0.80 -3.59
CA SER A 234 15.96 0.53 -4.02
C SER A 234 16.23 1.46 -2.85
N ILE A 235 15.61 1.23 -1.70
CA ILE A 235 15.82 2.02 -0.48
C ILE A 235 16.83 1.40 0.50
N ARG A 236 17.52 0.33 0.11
CA ARG A 236 18.61 -0.28 0.89
C ARG A 236 19.76 0.69 1.17
N ASN A 237 20.06 1.56 0.22
CA ASN A 237 21.12 2.53 0.31
C ASN A 237 20.58 3.98 0.32
N GLN A 238 21.36 4.89 0.88
CA GLN A 238 20.93 6.27 1.09
C GLN A 238 20.60 6.98 -0.21
N LYS A 239 21.42 6.80 -1.26
CA LYS A 239 21.23 7.46 -2.55
C LYS A 239 19.91 7.09 -3.23
N GLY A 240 19.59 5.81 -3.27
CA GLY A 240 18.29 5.33 -3.76
C GLY A 240 17.13 5.85 -2.91
N LYS A 241 17.29 5.81 -1.58
CA LYS A 241 16.29 6.33 -0.65
C LYS A 241 16.02 7.82 -0.85
N ASP A 242 17.08 8.63 -1.02
CA ASP A 242 16.97 10.08 -1.26
C ASP A 242 16.26 10.37 -2.59
N ASN A 243 16.56 9.59 -3.65
CA ASN A 243 15.86 9.68 -4.93
C ASN A 243 14.35 9.45 -4.76
N TYR A 244 13.96 8.33 -4.14
CA TYR A 244 12.54 8.01 -3.91
C TYR A 244 11.85 9.00 -2.97
N ASN A 245 12.55 9.51 -1.96
CA ASN A 245 12.02 10.52 -1.05
C ASN A 245 11.74 11.84 -1.78
N LYS A 246 12.62 12.26 -2.69
CA LYS A 246 12.40 13.48 -3.49
C LYS A 246 11.20 13.32 -4.42
N ILE A 247 11.12 12.21 -5.14
CA ILE A 247 10.00 11.93 -6.05
C ILE A 247 8.66 11.84 -5.28
N LEU A 248 8.66 11.16 -4.13
CA LEU A 248 7.47 11.10 -3.26
C LEU A 248 7.05 12.48 -2.77
N ASN A 249 8.00 13.33 -2.35
CA ASN A 249 7.71 14.70 -1.94
C ASN A 249 7.12 15.53 -3.08
N ASN A 250 7.68 15.42 -4.30
CA ASN A 250 7.13 16.08 -5.48
C ASN A 250 5.69 15.60 -5.76
N ALA A 251 5.44 14.30 -5.62
CA ALA A 251 4.10 13.72 -5.80
C ALA A 251 3.10 14.20 -4.74
N VAL A 252 3.48 14.33 -3.47
CA VAL A 252 2.64 14.89 -2.40
C VAL A 252 2.23 16.33 -2.73
N LEU A 253 3.18 17.17 -3.14
CA LEU A 253 2.92 18.57 -3.52
C LEU A 253 2.01 18.67 -4.76
N SER A 254 2.25 17.82 -5.75
CA SER A 254 1.45 17.78 -6.98
C SER A 254 0.03 17.22 -6.71
N ALA A 255 -0.10 16.25 -5.82
CA ALA A 255 -1.39 15.72 -5.38
C ALA A 255 -2.25 16.80 -4.75
N GLU A 256 -1.67 17.62 -3.88
CA GLU A 256 -2.34 18.79 -3.29
C GLU A 256 -2.74 19.81 -4.36
N LYS A 257 -1.80 20.18 -5.24
CA LYS A 257 -2.01 21.19 -6.30
C LYS A 257 -3.13 20.81 -7.27
N TYR A 258 -3.23 19.54 -7.63
CA TYR A 258 -4.16 19.08 -8.66
C TYR A 258 -5.37 18.30 -8.10
N ASP A 259 -5.51 18.25 -6.77
CA ASP A 259 -6.59 17.49 -6.09
C ASP A 259 -6.62 16.03 -6.53
N ARG A 260 -5.47 15.33 -6.43
CA ARG A 260 -5.33 13.91 -6.77
C ARG A 260 -4.96 13.08 -5.56
N ALA A 261 -5.41 11.84 -5.56
CA ALA A 261 -5.13 10.89 -4.50
C ALA A 261 -3.68 10.39 -4.55
N ILE A 262 -3.08 10.13 -3.39
CA ILE A 262 -1.77 9.49 -3.28
C ILE A 262 -1.81 8.39 -2.23
N CYS A 263 -1.25 7.23 -2.55
CA CYS A 263 -1.06 6.10 -1.65
C CYS A 263 0.35 5.53 -1.83
N LEU A 264 0.98 5.09 -0.77
CA LEU A 264 2.28 4.40 -0.85
C LEU A 264 2.08 2.91 -1.14
N MET A 265 2.86 2.36 -2.08
CA MET A 265 2.90 0.93 -2.36
C MET A 265 4.34 0.41 -2.24
N TYR A 266 4.60 -0.36 -1.20
CA TYR A 266 5.86 -1.08 -1.08
C TYR A 266 5.88 -2.27 -2.03
N ASP A 267 6.97 -2.39 -2.80
CA ASP A 267 7.24 -3.54 -3.65
C ASP A 267 8.35 -4.40 -3.04
N LEU A 268 8.04 -5.67 -2.81
CA LEU A 268 8.95 -6.63 -2.19
C LEU A 268 9.84 -7.37 -3.20
N SER A 269 9.78 -7.01 -4.51
CA SER A 269 10.62 -7.66 -5.54
C SER A 269 12.10 -7.51 -5.21
N GLY A 270 12.82 -8.64 -5.23
CA GLY A 270 14.25 -8.69 -4.90
C GLY A 270 14.58 -8.48 -3.41
N MET A 271 13.59 -8.34 -2.53
CA MET A 271 13.82 -8.35 -1.07
C MET A 271 14.37 -9.72 -0.63
N GLU A 272 15.21 -9.73 0.38
CA GLU A 272 15.71 -10.94 1.04
C GLU A 272 15.16 -11.05 2.47
N ALA A 273 15.19 -12.25 3.04
CA ALA A 273 14.79 -12.45 4.43
C ALA A 273 15.69 -11.62 5.36
N GLY A 274 15.09 -10.91 6.32
CA GLY A 274 15.75 -9.95 7.21
C GLY A 274 15.72 -8.51 6.73
N GLU A 275 15.31 -8.24 5.49
CA GLU A 275 15.18 -6.90 4.95
C GLU A 275 13.81 -6.25 5.18
N GLU A 276 12.85 -6.98 5.71
CA GLU A 276 11.55 -6.44 6.13
C GLU A 276 11.70 -5.27 7.11
N ASP A 277 12.80 -5.23 7.90
CA ASP A 277 13.11 -4.12 8.80
C ASP A 277 13.48 -2.82 8.06
N ILE A 278 13.88 -2.90 6.78
CA ILE A 278 14.09 -1.72 5.94
C ILE A 278 12.75 -1.02 5.71
N LEU A 279 11.72 -1.77 5.30
CA LEU A 279 10.35 -1.27 5.12
C LEU A 279 9.80 -0.68 6.42
N ILE A 280 9.96 -1.38 7.54
CA ILE A 280 9.47 -0.95 8.86
C ILE A 280 10.08 0.39 9.27
N ARG A 281 11.41 0.54 9.14
CA ARG A 281 12.10 1.80 9.45
C ARG A 281 11.70 2.93 8.48
N ASP A 282 11.57 2.60 7.21
CA ASP A 282 11.18 3.55 6.18
C ASP A 282 9.77 4.09 6.41
N TRP A 283 8.79 3.24 6.70
CA TRP A 283 7.43 3.67 7.01
C TRP A 283 7.39 4.63 8.21
N LYS A 284 8.09 4.29 9.30
CA LYS A 284 8.20 5.16 10.48
C LYS A 284 8.79 6.51 10.12
N GLU A 285 9.88 6.53 9.36
CA GLU A 285 10.51 7.78 8.93
C GLU A 285 9.58 8.62 8.04
N LEU A 286 8.86 8.01 7.10
CA LEU A 286 7.89 8.71 6.27
C LEU A 286 6.75 9.33 7.08
N CYS A 287 6.26 8.63 8.10
CA CYS A 287 5.22 9.15 9.00
C CYS A 287 5.74 10.22 9.95
N GLU A 288 6.90 10.03 10.57
CA GLU A 288 7.44 10.92 11.59
C GLU A 288 8.10 12.16 11.00
N LYS A 289 9.03 11.98 10.05
CA LYS A 289 9.84 13.06 9.47
C LYS A 289 9.13 13.77 8.32
N TYR A 290 8.54 13.02 7.41
CA TYR A 290 7.91 13.57 6.21
C TYR A 290 6.41 13.82 6.38
N LYS A 291 5.81 13.39 7.50
CA LYS A 291 4.39 13.60 7.80
C LYS A 291 3.44 13.08 6.72
N LEU A 292 3.82 11.96 6.07
CA LEU A 292 3.14 11.42 4.88
C LEU A 292 1.63 11.23 5.11
N VAL A 293 1.24 10.70 6.27
CA VAL A 293 -0.17 10.47 6.65
C VAL A 293 -0.68 11.51 7.67
N SER A 294 -0.06 12.70 7.72
CA SER A 294 -0.42 13.75 8.65
C SER A 294 -1.68 14.51 8.19
N ARG A 295 -2.22 15.32 9.10
CA ARG A 295 -3.36 16.22 8.83
C ARG A 295 -3.12 17.22 7.69
N ASN A 296 -1.85 17.54 7.40
CA ASN A 296 -1.48 18.47 6.34
C ASN A 296 -1.50 17.79 4.96
N ASN A 297 -1.39 16.46 4.91
CA ASN A 297 -1.52 15.69 3.67
C ASN A 297 -2.91 15.06 3.59
N ASN A 298 -3.92 15.88 3.29
CA ASN A 298 -5.32 15.43 3.21
C ASN A 298 -5.64 14.67 1.91
N HIS A 299 -4.70 14.61 0.95
CA HIS A 299 -4.80 13.85 -0.30
C HIS A 299 -4.29 12.41 -0.19
N TYR A 300 -3.67 12.04 0.94
CA TYR A 300 -3.33 10.65 1.20
C TYR A 300 -4.60 9.80 1.31
N VAL A 301 -4.61 8.62 0.67
CA VAL A 301 -5.78 7.74 0.67
C VAL A 301 -5.96 7.09 2.03
N TYR A 302 -7.18 7.15 2.51
CA TYR A 302 -7.65 6.38 3.67
C TYR A 302 -8.62 5.30 3.21
N HIS A 303 -8.76 4.26 4.00
CA HIS A 303 -9.74 3.20 3.80
C HIS A 303 -10.19 2.66 5.16
N HIS A 304 -11.49 2.45 5.37
CA HIS A 304 -12.06 2.10 6.66
C HIS A 304 -11.59 3.00 7.83
N GLY A 305 -11.42 4.30 7.56
CA GLY A 305 -10.99 5.29 8.55
C GLY A 305 -9.50 5.26 8.92
N LYS A 306 -8.67 4.49 8.20
CA LYS A 306 -7.24 4.28 8.44
C LYS A 306 -6.42 4.66 7.21
N PRO A 307 -5.19 5.17 7.34
CA PRO A 307 -4.32 5.41 6.20
C PRO A 307 -4.05 4.09 5.47
N LEU A 308 -4.21 4.10 4.14
CA LEU A 308 -4.00 2.92 3.32
C LEU A 308 -2.52 2.75 2.98
N VAL A 309 -2.00 1.55 3.16
CA VAL A 309 -0.67 1.14 2.69
C VAL A 309 -0.82 -0.09 1.81
N ALA A 310 -0.22 -0.05 0.62
CA ALA A 310 -0.17 -1.20 -0.25
C ALA A 310 1.17 -1.93 -0.09
N VAL A 311 1.12 -3.26 -0.13
CA VAL A 311 2.30 -4.14 -0.13
C VAL A 311 2.15 -5.14 -1.26
N TRP A 312 2.98 -4.98 -2.28
CA TRP A 312 2.97 -5.86 -3.45
C TRP A 312 4.08 -6.92 -3.36
N GLY A 313 3.82 -8.10 -3.92
CA GLY A 313 4.80 -9.17 -4.01
C GLY A 313 4.55 -10.34 -3.06
N ILE A 314 3.33 -10.49 -2.55
CA ILE A 314 2.98 -11.48 -1.53
C ILE A 314 2.50 -12.78 -2.19
N GLY A 315 3.21 -13.88 -1.93
CA GLY A 315 2.76 -15.23 -2.32
C GLY A 315 3.04 -15.63 -3.77
N PHE A 316 3.96 -14.95 -4.47
CA PHE A 316 4.38 -15.32 -5.82
C PHE A 316 5.30 -16.55 -5.82
N ASN A 317 5.10 -17.46 -6.77
CA ASN A 317 5.91 -18.67 -6.98
C ASN A 317 7.04 -18.44 -8.00
N ASP A 318 7.84 -17.38 -7.78
CA ASP A 318 8.92 -16.95 -8.68
C ASP A 318 10.30 -16.96 -7.98
N ARG A 319 10.50 -17.88 -7.04
CA ARG A 319 11.74 -18.09 -6.27
C ARG A 319 12.14 -16.90 -5.41
N ARG A 320 11.16 -16.22 -4.79
CA ARG A 320 11.42 -15.13 -3.85
C ARG A 320 12.28 -15.59 -2.67
N LYS A 321 13.19 -14.71 -2.22
CA LYS A 321 14.10 -14.97 -1.11
C LYS A 321 13.50 -14.63 0.26
N TYR A 322 12.22 -14.35 0.33
CA TYR A 322 11.41 -14.13 1.53
C TYR A 322 10.13 -14.98 1.44
N GLY A 323 9.51 -15.21 2.56
CA GLY A 323 8.33 -16.06 2.65
C GLY A 323 7.27 -15.53 3.62
N TYR A 324 6.44 -16.43 4.10
CA TYR A 324 5.32 -16.13 4.99
C TYR A 324 5.73 -15.32 6.22
N GLU A 325 6.80 -15.69 6.92
CA GLU A 325 7.18 -15.06 8.19
C GLU A 325 7.57 -13.59 8.02
N GLN A 326 8.31 -13.27 6.94
CA GLN A 326 8.71 -11.89 6.62
C GLN A 326 7.49 -11.03 6.26
N VAL A 327 6.60 -11.56 5.42
CA VAL A 327 5.37 -10.88 5.02
C VAL A 327 4.45 -10.68 6.22
N LYS A 328 4.30 -11.72 7.06
CA LYS A 328 3.51 -11.63 8.30
C LYS A 328 4.02 -10.51 9.21
N LYS A 329 5.35 -10.42 9.41
CA LYS A 329 5.98 -9.36 10.20
C LYS A 329 5.65 -7.97 9.66
N ILE A 330 5.69 -7.78 8.33
CA ILE A 330 5.31 -6.52 7.69
C ILE A 330 3.82 -6.20 7.94
N ILE A 331 2.93 -7.16 7.70
CA ILE A 331 1.47 -6.96 7.87
C ILE A 331 1.15 -6.65 9.34
N ASP A 332 1.67 -7.44 10.28
CA ASP A 332 1.45 -7.24 11.71
C ASP A 332 1.93 -5.86 12.16
N PHE A 333 3.10 -5.43 11.68
CA PHE A 333 3.64 -4.09 11.94
C PHE A 333 2.71 -3.00 11.40
N LEU A 334 2.35 -3.02 10.13
CA LEU A 334 1.48 -1.99 9.54
C LEU A 334 0.10 -1.93 10.21
N LYS A 335 -0.44 -3.08 10.63
CA LYS A 335 -1.68 -3.12 11.42
C LYS A 335 -1.49 -2.50 12.81
N SER A 336 -0.35 -2.72 13.47
CA SER A 336 -0.03 -2.11 14.76
C SER A 336 0.13 -0.59 14.67
N GLU A 337 0.57 -0.07 13.51
CA GLU A 337 0.61 1.36 13.18
C GLU A 337 -0.78 1.94 12.83
N GLY A 338 -1.83 1.13 12.86
CA GLY A 338 -3.20 1.54 12.58
C GLY A 338 -3.53 1.70 11.10
N CYS A 339 -2.79 1.05 10.20
CA CYS A 339 -3.02 1.12 8.75
C CYS A 339 -4.15 0.18 8.30
N SER A 340 -4.83 0.57 7.22
CA SER A 340 -5.54 -0.32 6.31
C SER A 340 -4.56 -0.87 5.28
N ILE A 341 -4.71 -2.12 4.85
CA ILE A 341 -3.70 -2.79 4.03
C ILE A 341 -4.29 -3.30 2.73
N LEU A 342 -3.67 -2.92 1.60
CA LEU A 342 -3.86 -3.57 0.31
C LEU A 342 -2.73 -4.57 0.09
N VAL A 343 -3.06 -5.81 -0.26
CA VAL A 343 -2.07 -6.85 -0.59
C VAL A 343 -2.04 -7.15 -2.08
N GLY A 344 -0.87 -6.96 -2.70
CA GLY A 344 -0.58 -7.36 -4.07
C GLY A 344 -0.16 -8.83 -4.12
N VAL A 345 -1.00 -9.67 -4.72
CA VAL A 345 -0.88 -11.13 -4.75
C VAL A 345 -0.81 -11.65 -6.20
N PRO A 346 -0.38 -12.90 -6.45
CA PRO A 346 -0.42 -13.48 -7.79
C PRO A 346 -1.84 -13.64 -8.32
N THR A 347 -1.99 -13.82 -9.61
CA THR A 347 -3.30 -14.02 -10.27
C THR A 347 -4.08 -15.17 -9.65
N HIS A 348 -3.41 -16.29 -9.37
CA HIS A 348 -4.02 -17.53 -8.86
C HIS A 348 -3.92 -17.67 -7.32
N TRP A 349 -3.89 -16.54 -6.60
CA TRP A 349 -3.76 -16.49 -5.15
C TRP A 349 -4.83 -17.31 -4.40
N ARG A 350 -6.06 -17.35 -4.89
CA ARG A 350 -7.19 -18.04 -4.26
C ARG A 350 -7.11 -19.55 -4.42
N THR A 351 -6.60 -20.02 -5.55
CA THR A 351 -6.46 -21.44 -5.88
C THR A 351 -5.11 -22.02 -5.48
N LEU A 352 -4.12 -21.18 -5.12
CA LEU A 352 -2.75 -21.55 -4.73
C LEU A 352 -2.04 -22.37 -5.82
N THR A 353 -2.22 -21.97 -7.08
CA THR A 353 -1.70 -22.67 -8.27
C THR A 353 -0.92 -21.72 -9.19
N ILE A 354 -0.26 -22.25 -10.21
CA ILE A 354 0.40 -21.56 -11.33
C ILE A 354 1.45 -20.54 -10.83
N ASP A 355 1.08 -19.29 -10.68
CA ASP A 355 1.97 -18.19 -10.25
C ASP A 355 1.91 -17.90 -8.74
N ALA A 356 1.06 -18.62 -8.00
CA ALA A 356 0.96 -18.56 -6.56
C ALA A 356 1.71 -19.71 -5.87
N VAL A 357 2.25 -19.44 -4.69
CA VAL A 357 2.77 -20.52 -3.81
C VAL A 357 1.62 -21.44 -3.40
N SER A 358 1.93 -22.73 -3.22
CA SER A 358 0.96 -23.73 -2.76
C SER A 358 0.71 -23.69 -1.24
N ASP A 359 1.37 -22.79 -0.51
CA ASP A 359 1.26 -22.65 0.94
C ASP A 359 -0.07 -22.00 1.33
N THR A 360 -0.93 -22.76 2.02
CA THR A 360 -2.26 -22.31 2.46
C THR A 360 -2.22 -21.11 3.41
N ARG A 361 -1.08 -20.86 4.07
CA ARG A 361 -0.87 -19.68 4.94
C ARG A 361 -0.97 -18.36 4.15
N LEU A 362 -0.83 -18.39 2.81
CA LEU A 362 -1.10 -17.21 1.99
C LEU A 362 -2.53 -16.69 2.21
N LEU A 363 -3.52 -17.58 2.31
CA LEU A 363 -4.91 -17.18 2.56
C LEU A 363 -5.11 -16.56 3.95
N GLU A 364 -4.29 -16.94 4.93
CA GLU A 364 -4.30 -16.30 6.26
C GLU A 364 -3.80 -14.86 6.20
N LEU A 365 -2.75 -14.60 5.40
CA LEU A 365 -2.25 -13.24 5.17
C LEU A 365 -3.28 -12.39 4.43
N VAL A 366 -3.88 -12.94 3.36
CA VAL A 366 -4.92 -12.25 2.59
C VAL A 366 -6.14 -11.90 3.47
N LYS A 367 -6.56 -12.79 4.37
CA LYS A 367 -7.64 -12.51 5.31
C LYS A 367 -7.32 -11.39 6.31
N GLN A 368 -6.04 -11.10 6.56
CA GLN A 368 -5.64 -9.98 7.42
C GLN A 368 -5.67 -8.63 6.70
N ALA A 369 -5.63 -8.62 5.37
CA ALA A 369 -5.72 -7.40 4.57
C ALA A 369 -7.16 -6.85 4.52
N ASP A 370 -7.29 -5.61 4.08
CA ASP A 370 -8.56 -4.94 3.82
C ASP A 370 -8.93 -5.01 2.33
N ILE A 371 -7.94 -4.98 1.44
CA ILE A 371 -8.11 -4.97 -0.01
C ILE A 371 -7.21 -6.04 -0.63
N VAL A 372 -7.77 -6.82 -1.56
CA VAL A 372 -7.03 -7.81 -2.36
C VAL A 372 -6.80 -7.28 -3.76
N HIS A 373 -5.56 -7.38 -4.24
CA HIS A 373 -5.07 -6.78 -5.47
C HIS A 373 -4.25 -7.81 -6.29
N PRO A 374 -4.89 -8.68 -7.10
CA PRO A 374 -4.17 -9.66 -7.90
C PRO A 374 -3.46 -9.04 -9.09
N TRP A 375 -2.22 -9.45 -9.35
CA TRP A 375 -1.43 -8.97 -10.46
C TRP A 375 -1.77 -9.68 -11.75
N LEU A 376 -2.26 -8.95 -12.73
CA LEU A 376 -2.77 -9.47 -14.00
C LEU A 376 -1.91 -9.09 -15.22
N VAL A 377 -0.94 -8.19 -15.07
CA VAL A 377 -0.09 -7.73 -16.19
C VAL A 377 0.65 -8.88 -16.84
N GLY A 378 0.59 -8.95 -18.18
CA GLY A 378 1.29 -9.96 -18.95
C GLY A 378 0.69 -11.38 -18.89
N ARG A 379 -0.45 -11.58 -18.24
CA ARG A 379 -1.04 -12.91 -18.00
C ARG A 379 -1.97 -13.38 -19.11
N PHE A 380 -2.52 -12.48 -19.89
CA PHE A 380 -3.48 -12.77 -20.97
C PHE A 380 -3.43 -11.68 -22.05
N ASP A 381 -3.98 -12.01 -23.19
CA ASP A 381 -4.28 -11.10 -24.29
C ASP A 381 -5.80 -10.98 -24.52
N ASN A 382 -6.22 -10.32 -25.61
CA ASN A 382 -7.63 -10.15 -25.93
C ASN A 382 -8.37 -11.47 -26.26
N HIS A 383 -7.67 -12.51 -26.68
CA HIS A 383 -8.25 -13.82 -27.00
C HIS A 383 -8.33 -14.74 -25.78
N THR A 384 -7.43 -14.57 -24.83
CA THR A 384 -7.30 -15.42 -23.64
C THR A 384 -7.85 -14.79 -22.36
N TYR A 385 -8.53 -13.63 -22.45
CA TYR A 385 -9.05 -12.88 -21.30
C TYR A 385 -10.21 -13.57 -20.55
N GLU A 386 -11.08 -14.32 -21.24
CA GLU A 386 -12.33 -14.81 -20.65
C GLU A 386 -12.16 -15.67 -19.38
N PRO A 387 -11.20 -16.61 -19.28
CA PRO A 387 -10.93 -17.30 -18.02
C PRO A 387 -10.53 -16.37 -16.87
N TYR A 388 -9.77 -15.30 -17.17
CA TYR A 388 -9.36 -14.32 -16.17
C TYR A 388 -10.53 -13.44 -15.71
N ARG A 389 -11.43 -13.06 -16.62
CA ARG A 389 -12.68 -12.37 -16.26
C ARG A 389 -13.50 -13.18 -15.26
N LYS A 390 -13.64 -14.50 -15.50
CA LYS A 390 -14.33 -15.40 -14.56
C LYS A 390 -13.60 -15.50 -13.22
N SER A 391 -12.28 -15.55 -13.24
CA SER A 391 -11.46 -15.54 -12.02
C SER A 391 -11.67 -14.26 -11.21
N ILE A 392 -11.70 -13.09 -11.87
CA ILE A 392 -12.00 -11.80 -11.25
C ILE A 392 -13.39 -11.82 -10.58
N GLU A 393 -14.39 -12.37 -11.26
CA GLU A 393 -15.75 -12.48 -10.70
C GLU A 393 -15.78 -13.38 -9.45
N GLU A 394 -15.09 -14.51 -9.48
CA GLU A 394 -14.98 -15.42 -8.34
C GLU A 394 -14.17 -14.82 -7.18
N ASP A 395 -13.11 -14.08 -7.48
CA ASP A 395 -12.30 -13.38 -6.48
C ASP A 395 -13.11 -12.29 -5.79
N ILE A 396 -13.91 -11.51 -6.54
CA ILE A 396 -14.82 -10.51 -5.98
C ILE A 396 -15.86 -11.18 -5.06
N LYS A 397 -16.44 -12.30 -5.48
CA LYS A 397 -17.38 -13.08 -4.64
C LYS A 397 -16.72 -13.54 -3.34
N TRP A 398 -15.50 -14.07 -3.43
CA TRP A 398 -14.73 -14.50 -2.26
C TRP A 398 -14.42 -13.32 -1.34
N CYS A 399 -13.96 -12.20 -1.88
CA CYS A 399 -13.66 -11.00 -1.11
C CYS A 399 -14.89 -10.49 -0.35
N LYS A 400 -16.04 -10.36 -1.02
CA LYS A 400 -17.31 -9.96 -0.41
C LYS A 400 -17.72 -10.92 0.74
N ALA A 401 -17.59 -12.23 0.53
CA ALA A 401 -17.91 -13.24 1.55
C ALA A 401 -16.98 -13.17 2.78
N ASN A 402 -15.76 -12.63 2.62
CA ASN A 402 -14.77 -12.48 3.68
C ASN A 402 -14.63 -11.03 4.20
N GLY A 403 -15.52 -10.12 3.81
CA GLY A 403 -15.49 -8.72 4.25
C GLY A 403 -14.26 -7.96 3.76
N LYS A 404 -13.82 -8.23 2.52
CA LYS A 404 -12.68 -7.58 1.85
C LYS A 404 -13.15 -6.81 0.64
N ASP A 405 -12.46 -5.73 0.32
CA ASP A 405 -12.58 -5.07 -0.97
C ASP A 405 -11.62 -5.72 -1.99
N TYR A 406 -11.89 -5.50 -3.27
CA TYR A 406 -11.11 -6.04 -4.38
C TYR A 406 -10.76 -4.92 -5.35
N MET A 407 -9.49 -4.84 -5.75
CA MET A 407 -9.02 -3.84 -6.71
C MET A 407 -8.34 -4.55 -7.89
N PRO A 408 -9.04 -4.76 -9.02
CA PRO A 408 -8.46 -5.40 -10.19
C PRO A 408 -7.38 -4.55 -10.84
N VAL A 409 -6.36 -5.22 -11.38
CA VAL A 409 -5.32 -4.62 -12.22
C VAL A 409 -5.75 -4.68 -13.67
N LEU A 410 -5.71 -3.54 -14.35
CA LEU A 410 -5.97 -3.40 -15.77
C LEU A 410 -4.75 -2.79 -16.46
N PHE A 411 -4.42 -3.28 -17.64
CA PHE A 411 -3.25 -2.81 -18.37
C PHE A 411 -3.56 -2.64 -19.87
N PRO A 412 -2.90 -1.68 -20.56
CA PRO A 412 -3.30 -1.32 -21.92
C PRO A 412 -2.70 -2.22 -23.01
N GLY A 413 -1.62 -2.89 -22.69
CA GLY A 413 -0.83 -3.77 -23.54
C GLY A 413 0.47 -4.12 -22.83
N PHE A 414 1.33 -4.95 -23.44
CA PHE A 414 2.59 -5.36 -22.82
C PHE A 414 3.67 -5.62 -23.86
N SER A 415 4.87 -5.09 -23.65
CA SER A 415 6.06 -5.33 -24.45
C SER A 415 7.32 -5.05 -23.63
N TRP A 416 8.24 -5.98 -23.59
CA TRP A 416 9.55 -5.87 -22.94
C TRP A 416 10.70 -6.37 -23.79
N HIS A 417 10.54 -6.27 -25.11
CA HIS A 417 11.50 -6.78 -26.09
C HIS A 417 12.91 -6.25 -25.91
N ASN A 418 13.04 -4.92 -25.73
CA ASN A 418 14.35 -4.30 -25.52
C ASN A 418 15.00 -4.74 -24.19
N MET A 419 14.21 -4.95 -23.16
CA MET A 419 14.67 -5.49 -21.86
C MET A 419 15.04 -6.97 -21.99
N LYS A 420 14.20 -7.79 -22.63
CA LYS A 420 14.31 -9.24 -22.77
C LYS A 420 14.48 -9.62 -24.24
N LYS A 421 15.72 -9.75 -24.70
CA LYS A 421 16.09 -9.93 -26.11
C LYS A 421 15.30 -11.04 -26.87
N ASP A 422 14.92 -12.10 -26.16
CA ASP A 422 14.19 -13.25 -26.76
C ASP A 422 12.66 -13.09 -26.67
N ALA A 423 12.17 -12.03 -26.03
CA ALA A 423 10.73 -11.76 -25.98
C ALA A 423 10.25 -11.13 -27.30
N PRO A 424 9.06 -11.53 -27.80
CA PRO A 424 8.49 -10.89 -28.96
C PRO A 424 8.17 -9.42 -28.67
N GLN A 425 8.38 -8.56 -29.67
CA GLN A 425 7.92 -7.19 -29.60
C GLN A 425 6.39 -7.15 -29.63
N ASN A 426 5.79 -6.21 -28.89
CA ASN A 426 4.34 -6.05 -28.79
C ASN A 426 3.63 -7.36 -28.40
N MET A 427 4.16 -8.06 -27.37
CA MET A 427 3.70 -9.38 -26.94
C MET A 427 2.19 -9.41 -26.66
N ILE A 428 1.66 -8.32 -26.11
CA ILE A 428 0.21 -8.12 -25.95
C ILE A 428 -0.16 -6.77 -26.58
N PRO A 429 -0.74 -6.80 -27.79
CA PRO A 429 -1.09 -5.59 -28.53
C PRO A 429 -2.18 -4.76 -27.83
N ARG A 430 -2.07 -3.47 -27.95
CA ARG A 430 -3.02 -2.49 -27.37
C ARG A 430 -4.36 -2.44 -28.12
N LEU A 431 -4.35 -2.74 -29.43
CA LEU A 431 -5.50 -2.79 -30.32
C LEU A 431 -6.32 -1.48 -30.33
N GLY A 432 -5.64 -0.33 -30.33
CA GLY A 432 -6.29 0.97 -30.25
C GLY A 432 -7.14 1.15 -28.98
N GLY A 433 -6.76 0.51 -27.87
CA GLY A 433 -7.47 0.57 -26.59
C GLY A 433 -8.56 -0.50 -26.39
N ARG A 434 -8.94 -1.28 -27.42
CA ARG A 434 -9.97 -2.33 -27.29
C ARG A 434 -9.59 -3.39 -26.25
N PHE A 435 -8.32 -3.76 -26.16
CA PHE A 435 -7.83 -4.69 -25.15
C PHE A 435 -8.02 -4.15 -23.72
N PHE A 436 -7.67 -2.90 -23.50
CA PHE A 436 -7.90 -2.26 -22.18
C PHE A 436 -9.40 -2.14 -21.85
N TRP A 437 -10.22 -1.70 -22.83
CA TRP A 437 -11.65 -1.53 -22.61
C TRP A 437 -12.38 -2.83 -22.29
N GLN A 438 -11.95 -3.95 -22.89
CA GLN A 438 -12.48 -5.27 -22.56
C GLN A 438 -12.28 -5.61 -21.07
N GLN A 439 -11.13 -5.24 -20.49
CA GLN A 439 -10.83 -5.45 -19.09
C GLN A 439 -11.66 -4.51 -18.20
N VAL A 440 -11.79 -3.22 -18.58
CA VAL A 440 -12.65 -2.24 -17.87
C VAL A 440 -14.06 -2.79 -17.76
N LYS A 441 -14.64 -3.18 -18.90
CA LYS A 441 -15.99 -3.75 -18.94
C LYS A 441 -16.08 -5.02 -18.07
N GLY A 442 -15.18 -5.95 -18.24
CA GLY A 442 -15.19 -7.22 -17.50
C GLY A 442 -15.09 -7.03 -15.99
N ALA A 443 -14.25 -6.12 -15.51
CA ALA A 443 -14.08 -5.84 -14.10
C ALA A 443 -15.31 -5.14 -13.49
N VAL A 444 -15.84 -4.12 -14.16
CA VAL A 444 -17.01 -3.37 -13.68
C VAL A 444 -18.27 -4.25 -13.70
N ASP A 445 -18.50 -5.03 -14.76
CA ASP A 445 -19.63 -5.97 -14.84
C ASP A 445 -19.54 -7.07 -13.77
N ALA A 446 -18.33 -7.49 -13.39
CA ALA A 446 -18.10 -8.41 -12.27
C ALA A 446 -18.35 -7.79 -10.88
N GLY A 447 -18.54 -6.47 -10.82
CA GLY A 447 -18.84 -5.73 -9.60
C GLY A 447 -17.63 -5.16 -8.88
N ALA A 448 -16.54 -4.84 -9.61
CA ALA A 448 -15.43 -4.07 -9.08
C ALA A 448 -15.89 -2.63 -8.76
N GLU A 449 -15.46 -2.13 -7.61
CA GLU A 449 -15.81 -0.79 -7.11
C GLU A 449 -14.65 0.20 -7.22
N SER A 450 -13.50 -0.25 -7.71
CA SER A 450 -12.29 0.56 -7.97
C SER A 450 -11.47 -0.12 -9.05
N LEU A 451 -10.59 0.64 -9.73
CA LEU A 451 -9.70 0.10 -10.77
C LEU A 451 -8.27 0.56 -10.52
N TYR A 452 -7.31 -0.35 -10.77
CA TYR A 452 -5.90 -0.03 -10.78
C TYR A 452 -5.36 -0.11 -12.21
N LEU A 453 -4.70 0.95 -12.66
CA LEU A 453 -4.08 1.04 -13.98
C LEU A 453 -2.59 0.70 -13.88
N ALA A 454 -2.16 -0.36 -14.49
CA ALA A 454 -0.77 -0.75 -14.55
C ALA A 454 -0.20 -0.41 -15.94
N MET A 455 0.72 0.56 -16.01
CA MET A 455 1.21 1.53 -15.04
C MET A 455 1.12 2.92 -15.65
N PHE A 456 1.15 3.99 -14.85
CA PHE A 456 1.09 5.35 -15.39
C PHE A 456 2.28 5.65 -16.31
N ASP A 457 3.51 5.37 -15.85
CA ASP A 457 4.78 5.80 -16.44
C ASP A 457 5.73 4.67 -16.87
N GLU A 458 5.28 3.42 -16.94
CA GLU A 458 6.15 2.27 -17.21
C GLU A 458 6.29 2.02 -18.71
N ILE A 459 7.33 2.58 -19.31
CA ILE A 459 7.65 2.45 -20.74
C ILE A 459 8.57 1.27 -21.06
N ASP A 460 9.23 0.70 -20.08
CA ASP A 460 10.14 -0.44 -20.21
C ASP A 460 9.41 -1.79 -20.30
N GLU A 461 8.20 -1.89 -19.76
CA GLU A 461 7.29 -3.03 -20.01
C GLU A 461 6.15 -2.71 -20.98
N GLY A 462 6.20 -1.54 -21.63
CA GLY A 462 5.19 -1.14 -22.60
C GLY A 462 3.78 -0.97 -22.03
N THR A 463 3.63 -0.79 -20.72
CA THR A 463 2.34 -0.67 -20.01
C THR A 463 1.90 0.77 -19.77
N ALA A 464 2.71 1.75 -20.14
CA ALA A 464 2.45 3.16 -19.86
C ALA A 464 1.09 3.65 -20.36
N PHE A 465 0.41 4.45 -19.51
CA PHE A 465 -0.81 5.20 -19.85
C PHE A 465 -0.51 6.66 -20.23
N PHE A 466 0.61 7.23 -19.78
CA PHE A 466 0.99 8.60 -20.08
C PHE A 466 1.32 8.82 -21.57
N LYS A 467 1.60 10.06 -21.98
CA LYS A 467 1.80 10.38 -23.39
C LYS A 467 3.07 9.75 -23.97
N CYS A 468 2.88 8.95 -25.05
CA CYS A 468 3.97 8.39 -25.84
C CYS A 468 3.86 8.81 -27.32
N THR A 469 4.99 8.96 -27.98
CA THR A 469 5.02 9.37 -29.39
C THR A 469 4.75 8.19 -30.34
N ASN A 470 4.14 8.50 -31.49
CA ASN A 470 4.05 7.57 -32.64
C ASN A 470 5.22 7.68 -33.61
N THR A 471 6.16 8.60 -33.36
CA THR A 471 7.39 8.77 -34.13
C THR A 471 8.62 8.58 -33.25
N PRO A 472 8.82 7.35 -32.71
CA PRO A 472 9.96 7.06 -31.86
C PRO A 472 11.28 7.13 -32.65
N PRO A 473 12.44 7.11 -31.96
CA PRO A 473 13.73 7.04 -32.60
C PRO A 473 13.86 5.85 -33.55
N VAL A 474 14.69 6.01 -34.58
CA VAL A 474 15.02 4.98 -35.56
C VAL A 474 16.41 4.40 -35.32
N GLY A 475 16.68 3.17 -35.78
CA GLY A 475 17.99 2.53 -35.67
C GLY A 475 17.90 1.08 -35.15
N GLU A 476 18.93 0.64 -34.42
CA GLU A 476 19.07 -0.73 -33.95
C GLU A 476 18.04 -1.16 -32.89
N SER A 477 17.46 -0.21 -32.14
CA SER A 477 16.37 -0.48 -31.21
C SER A 477 15.03 -0.27 -31.88
N SER A 478 14.09 -1.17 -31.63
CA SER A 478 12.72 -1.04 -32.11
C SER A 478 11.77 -0.68 -30.97
N PHE A 479 10.83 0.21 -31.26
CA PHE A 479 9.86 0.69 -30.29
C PHE A 479 8.43 0.42 -30.77
N ILE A 480 7.54 0.08 -29.85
CA ILE A 480 6.10 0.06 -30.11
C ILE A 480 5.54 1.48 -30.01
N THR A 481 4.37 1.68 -30.58
CA THR A 481 3.66 2.98 -30.58
C THR A 481 2.24 2.81 -30.03
N TYR A 482 1.50 3.88 -30.01
CA TYR A 482 0.05 3.86 -29.73
C TYR A 482 -0.78 3.50 -30.98
N GLU A 483 -0.18 2.80 -31.95
CA GLU A 483 -0.86 2.25 -33.15
C GLU A 483 -1.56 3.33 -33.98
N GLY A 484 -1.00 4.57 -34.00
CA GLY A 484 -1.56 5.72 -34.71
C GLY A 484 -2.59 6.52 -33.93
N GLU A 485 -2.99 6.06 -32.76
CA GLU A 485 -3.83 6.84 -31.85
C GLU A 485 -3.08 8.07 -31.32
N ALA A 486 -3.80 9.11 -30.88
CA ALA A 486 -3.18 10.31 -30.35
C ALA A 486 -2.25 9.99 -29.14
N PRO A 487 -1.18 10.73 -28.90
CA PRO A 487 -0.24 10.49 -27.79
C PRO A 487 -0.91 10.40 -26.41
N ASP A 488 -2.02 11.07 -26.20
CA ASP A 488 -2.81 11.12 -24.97
C ASP A 488 -4.01 10.15 -24.95
N HIS A 489 -4.10 9.25 -25.94
CA HIS A 489 -5.25 8.35 -26.11
C HIS A 489 -5.53 7.52 -24.86
N TYR A 490 -4.51 6.94 -24.23
CA TYR A 490 -4.71 6.08 -23.06
C TYR A 490 -4.99 6.86 -21.78
N LEU A 491 -4.53 8.10 -21.65
CA LEU A 491 -4.97 9.00 -20.58
C LEU A 491 -6.47 9.32 -20.71
N TRP A 492 -6.91 9.66 -21.92
CA TRP A 492 -8.32 9.91 -22.20
C TRP A 492 -9.16 8.65 -21.92
N LEU A 493 -8.74 7.49 -22.40
CA LEU A 493 -9.47 6.23 -22.23
C LEU A 493 -9.54 5.80 -20.75
N ALA A 494 -8.52 6.10 -19.96
CA ALA A 494 -8.53 5.91 -18.50
C ALA A 494 -9.58 6.79 -17.82
N GLY A 495 -9.77 8.02 -18.28
CA GLY A 495 -10.87 8.88 -17.82
C GLY A 495 -12.25 8.37 -18.19
N GLU A 496 -12.42 7.81 -19.39
CA GLU A 496 -13.67 7.15 -19.78
C GLU A 496 -13.93 5.89 -18.93
N ALA A 497 -12.88 5.14 -18.57
CA ALA A 497 -13.00 4.02 -17.63
C ALA A 497 -13.49 4.48 -16.25
N ALA A 498 -13.03 5.64 -15.77
CA ALA A 498 -13.50 6.24 -14.53
C ALA A 498 -14.99 6.63 -14.59
N LYS A 499 -15.42 7.19 -15.70
CA LYS A 499 -16.85 7.49 -15.93
C LYS A 499 -17.71 6.23 -15.99
N TYR A 500 -17.20 5.17 -16.64
CA TYR A 500 -17.91 3.88 -16.70
C TYR A 500 -18.02 3.23 -15.31
N LEU A 501 -16.94 3.21 -14.54
CA LEU A 501 -16.94 2.71 -13.16
C LEU A 501 -18.00 3.42 -12.29
N ARG A 502 -18.17 4.73 -12.48
CA ARG A 502 -19.11 5.56 -11.69
C ARG A 502 -20.55 5.55 -12.24
N GLY A 503 -20.79 4.84 -13.34
CA GLY A 503 -22.10 4.81 -14.00
C GLY A 503 -22.46 6.10 -14.74
N GLU A 504 -21.50 7.00 -14.95
CA GLU A 504 -21.67 8.24 -15.73
C GLU A 504 -21.70 7.94 -17.24
N LEU A 505 -20.99 6.91 -17.68
CA LEU A 505 -21.03 6.39 -19.04
C LEU A 505 -21.91 5.13 -19.08
N ARG A 506 -23.06 5.20 -19.76
CA ARG A 506 -24.04 4.10 -19.81
C ARG A 506 -23.71 3.04 -20.85
N SER A 507 -22.97 3.38 -21.90
CA SER A 507 -22.64 2.44 -22.98
C SER A 507 -21.48 1.54 -22.55
N SER A 508 -21.65 0.23 -22.68
CA SER A 508 -20.57 -0.74 -22.51
C SER A 508 -19.63 -0.85 -23.74
N ARG A 509 -19.96 -0.15 -24.84
CA ARG A 509 -19.07 -0.07 -26.00
C ARG A 509 -17.90 0.87 -25.67
N MET A 510 -16.74 0.53 -26.21
CA MET A 510 -15.59 1.42 -26.12
C MET A 510 -15.98 2.80 -26.67
N PRO A 511 -15.76 3.88 -25.92
CA PRO A 511 -16.02 5.22 -26.43
C PRO A 511 -15.11 5.53 -27.63
N VAL A 512 -15.57 6.41 -28.49
CA VAL A 512 -14.80 6.93 -29.62
C VAL A 512 -14.55 8.40 -29.35
N ARG A 513 -13.32 8.85 -29.58
CA ARG A 513 -12.89 10.22 -29.37
C ARG A 513 -13.29 11.13 -30.52
#